data_6610514ebc0ea506243f91dd22bef520
#
_entry.id   6610514ebc0ea506243f91dd22bef520
#
_cell.length_a   1.000
_cell.length_b   1.000
_cell.length_c   1.000
_cell.angle_alpha   90.00
_cell.angle_beta   90.00
_cell.angle_gamma   90.00
#
_symmetry.space_group_name_H-M   'P 1'
#
loop_
_entity.id
_entity.type
_entity.pdbx_description
1 polymer ?
#
loop_
_entity_poly.entity_id
_entity_poly.type
_entity_poly.pdbx_seq_one_letter_code
_entity_poly.pdbx_strand_id
1 'polypeptide(L)'
;MTPLVSIITPAYNHAPFIGRCIRSVLGQTFAGWEQIIIDDGSTDNTACLAASFGDGRIKCVRQENKGVFRLAESYNRALGMARGDFIAVLEGDDAWPPDKLETQLGLFGSGDCVLSWGFADVIDRNDRRLGVIPAPHKMPDFRGDQMNYLLVANPIPAVTVMARRAALLSIGGFRQPAGVPYVDYPTWLALAMEGEFRFVNKILGQWRTHGAQVTAGLDVAMVRRMNDCLVSVFDSLGPERKRGLSLTRRDILRNNERNIASASLRRGRIEMLKSNWKKSRFYTWQSLRAGTARIRLWSALSILSSYVHLDMEFLARLLTGDYIAR
;
A
#
# COMPACT_ATOMS: atom_id res chain seq x y z
N MET A 1 30.27 4.75 10.52
CA MET A 1 29.43 3.92 11.42
C MET A 1 28.51 3.05 10.56
N THR A 2 28.27 1.83 10.97
CA THR A 2 27.26 0.98 10.31
C THR A 2 25.88 1.56 10.65
N PRO A 3 24.98 1.79 9.67
CA PRO A 3 23.64 2.29 9.96
C PRO A 3 22.84 1.22 10.70
N LEU A 4 21.93 1.62 11.57
CA LEU A 4 20.97 0.72 12.21
C LEU A 4 19.73 0.51 11.34
N VAL A 5 19.34 1.55 10.58
CA VAL A 5 18.17 1.54 9.70
C VAL A 5 18.58 1.80 8.26
N SER A 6 18.17 0.92 7.34
CA SER A 6 18.24 1.18 5.90
C SER A 6 16.87 1.56 5.37
N ILE A 7 16.77 2.72 4.72
CA ILE A 7 15.54 3.25 4.14
C ILE A 7 15.52 2.87 2.66
N ILE A 8 14.51 2.10 2.26
CA ILE A 8 14.31 1.69 0.87
C ILE A 8 13.35 2.67 0.19
N THR A 9 13.82 3.31 -0.87
CA THR A 9 13.09 4.34 -1.62
C THR A 9 13.03 3.99 -3.10
N PRO A 10 12.03 3.23 -3.58
CA PRO A 10 11.78 3.10 -5.00
C PRO A 10 11.24 4.43 -5.56
N ALA A 11 11.70 4.82 -6.74
CA ALA A 11 11.27 6.06 -7.40
C ALA A 11 11.12 5.86 -8.91
N TYR A 12 10.07 6.42 -9.50
CA TYR A 12 9.87 6.51 -10.94
C TYR A 12 9.07 7.76 -11.30
N ASN A 13 9.69 8.71 -12.00
CA ASN A 13 9.09 9.99 -12.35
C ASN A 13 8.56 10.78 -11.14
N HIS A 14 9.35 10.82 -10.07
CA HIS A 14 9.04 11.51 -8.83
C HIS A 14 9.78 12.85 -8.67
N ALA A 15 10.26 13.48 -9.76
CA ALA A 15 10.96 14.77 -9.70
C ALA A 15 10.22 15.86 -8.90
N PRO A 16 8.88 15.98 -8.94
CA PRO A 16 8.16 16.95 -8.11
C PRO A 16 8.22 16.68 -6.61
N PHE A 17 8.50 15.43 -6.18
CA PHE A 17 8.30 14.95 -4.80
C PHE A 17 9.59 14.49 -4.14
N ILE A 18 10.53 13.91 -4.90
CA ILE A 18 11.74 13.26 -4.38
C ILE A 18 12.57 14.18 -3.47
N GLY A 19 12.61 15.47 -3.74
CA GLY A 19 13.30 16.43 -2.90
C GLY A 19 12.69 16.56 -1.50
N ARG A 20 11.35 16.47 -1.38
CA ARG A 20 10.67 16.46 -0.07
C ARG A 20 10.86 15.13 0.64
N CYS A 21 10.77 14.02 -0.07
CA CYS A 21 11.08 12.69 0.44
C CYS A 21 12.45 12.68 1.14
N ILE A 22 13.50 13.08 0.43
CA ILE A 22 14.88 13.11 0.96
C ILE A 22 15.01 14.07 2.15
N ARG A 23 14.45 15.28 2.06
CA ARG A 23 14.49 16.23 3.20
C ARG A 23 13.80 15.69 4.45
N SER A 24 12.74 14.88 4.30
CA SER A 24 12.07 14.27 5.44
C SER A 24 12.94 13.20 6.14
N VAL A 25 13.83 12.55 5.40
CA VAL A 25 14.84 11.62 5.95
C VAL A 25 15.99 12.38 6.61
N LEU A 26 16.49 13.42 5.99
CA LEU A 26 17.54 14.28 6.55
C LEU A 26 17.11 14.95 7.86
N GLY A 27 15.82 15.23 8.00
CA GLY A 27 15.21 15.83 9.20
C GLY A 27 14.87 14.83 10.31
N GLN A 28 15.23 13.55 10.20
CA GLN A 28 14.95 12.57 11.26
C GLN A 28 15.80 12.85 12.51
N THR A 29 15.17 12.75 13.70
CA THR A 29 15.86 12.89 15.01
C THR A 29 16.88 11.79 15.25
N PHE A 30 16.61 10.59 14.77
CA PHE A 30 17.55 9.47 14.78
C PHE A 30 18.52 9.54 13.59
N ALA A 31 19.83 9.61 13.86
CA ALA A 31 20.85 9.83 12.82
C ALA A 31 21.48 8.55 12.22
N GLY A 32 21.25 7.38 12.83
CA GLY A 32 21.90 6.11 12.46
C GLY A 32 21.23 5.40 11.27
N TRP A 33 21.02 6.09 10.15
CA TRP A 33 20.36 5.58 8.97
C TRP A 33 21.20 5.72 7.70
N GLU A 34 20.86 4.93 6.69
CA GLU A 34 21.19 5.13 5.28
C GLU A 34 19.91 5.13 4.43
N GLN A 35 19.91 5.84 3.32
CA GLN A 35 18.80 5.82 2.34
C GLN A 35 19.29 5.27 1.00
N ILE A 36 18.60 4.24 0.49
CA ILE A 36 18.90 3.59 -0.78
C ILE A 36 17.73 3.87 -1.73
N ILE A 37 17.98 4.77 -2.68
CA ILE A 37 17.00 5.19 -3.69
C ILE A 37 17.25 4.35 -4.94
N ILE A 38 16.25 3.61 -5.40
CA ILE A 38 16.29 2.91 -6.68
C ILE A 38 15.43 3.70 -7.68
N ASP A 39 16.10 4.40 -8.59
CA ASP A 39 15.44 5.08 -9.71
C ASP A 39 15.16 4.06 -10.81
N ASP A 40 13.90 3.70 -11.00
CA ASP A 40 13.45 2.69 -11.96
C ASP A 40 13.37 3.25 -13.41
N GLY A 41 14.44 3.90 -13.85
CA GLY A 41 14.54 4.42 -15.22
C GLY A 41 13.68 5.65 -15.47
N SER A 42 13.60 6.57 -14.50
CA SER A 42 12.87 7.82 -14.68
C SER A 42 13.24 8.57 -15.95
N THR A 43 12.24 9.14 -16.61
CA THR A 43 12.41 10.00 -17.80
C THR A 43 12.46 11.49 -17.45
N ASP A 44 12.17 11.82 -16.19
CA ASP A 44 12.28 13.16 -15.63
C ASP A 44 13.59 13.36 -14.83
N ASN A 45 13.71 14.47 -14.10
CA ASN A 45 14.90 14.80 -13.33
C ASN A 45 15.01 14.09 -11.98
N THR A 46 14.25 13.02 -11.70
CA THR A 46 14.23 12.32 -10.40
C THR A 46 15.63 11.92 -9.94
N ALA A 47 16.39 11.19 -10.75
CA ALA A 47 17.73 10.72 -10.40
C ALA A 47 18.72 11.86 -10.15
N CYS A 48 18.70 12.90 -11.01
CA CYS A 48 19.57 14.06 -10.85
C CYS A 48 19.27 14.82 -9.56
N LEU A 49 18.01 15.03 -9.24
CA LEU A 49 17.58 15.67 -8.00
C LEU A 49 17.98 14.85 -6.77
N ALA A 50 17.80 13.54 -6.82
CA ALA A 50 18.22 12.66 -5.71
C ALA A 50 19.73 12.72 -5.48
N ALA A 51 20.54 12.71 -6.53
CA ALA A 51 22.00 12.79 -6.46
C ALA A 51 22.51 14.17 -5.98
N SER A 52 21.75 15.24 -6.16
CA SER A 52 22.18 16.62 -5.84
C SER A 52 22.25 16.91 -4.32
N PHE A 53 21.71 16.06 -3.46
CA PHE A 53 21.71 16.28 -2.00
C PHE A 53 23.11 16.14 -1.35
N GLY A 54 24.03 15.40 -1.95
CA GLY A 54 25.43 15.32 -1.53
C GLY A 54 25.69 14.70 -0.16
N ASP A 55 24.69 14.11 0.52
CA ASP A 55 24.87 13.42 1.81
C ASP A 55 25.37 11.99 1.58
N GLY A 56 26.51 11.62 2.18
CA GLY A 56 27.15 10.30 2.02
C GLY A 56 26.31 9.11 2.53
N ARG A 57 25.23 9.35 3.28
CA ARG A 57 24.28 8.33 3.73
C ARG A 57 23.21 8.01 2.69
N ILE A 58 23.09 8.84 1.63
CA ILE A 58 22.09 8.70 0.57
C ILE A 58 22.76 8.13 -0.67
N LYS A 59 22.26 7.01 -1.15
CA LYS A 59 22.72 6.36 -2.36
C LYS A 59 21.59 6.27 -3.38
N CYS A 60 21.72 6.93 -4.52
CA CYS A 60 20.81 6.81 -5.64
C CYS A 60 21.41 5.86 -6.70
N VAL A 61 20.67 4.83 -7.06
CA VAL A 61 21.05 3.84 -8.07
C VAL A 61 20.00 3.81 -9.15
N ARG A 62 20.38 4.22 -10.35
CA ARG A 62 19.51 4.14 -11.52
C ARG A 62 19.56 2.75 -12.13
N GLN A 63 18.43 2.28 -12.66
CA GLN A 63 18.30 1.04 -13.41
C GLN A 63 17.43 1.26 -14.66
N GLU A 64 17.39 0.27 -15.54
CA GLU A 64 16.41 0.20 -16.61
C GLU A 64 15.03 0.01 -16.01
N ASN A 65 14.02 0.67 -16.57
CA ASN A 65 12.64 0.58 -16.07
C ASN A 65 12.13 -0.87 -16.09
N LYS A 66 11.76 -1.36 -14.93
CA LYS A 66 11.18 -2.71 -14.75
C LYS A 66 9.66 -2.70 -14.82
N GLY A 67 9.08 -1.53 -14.59
CA GLY A 67 7.66 -1.33 -14.56
C GLY A 67 6.98 -1.87 -13.30
N VAL A 68 5.75 -1.45 -13.09
CA VAL A 68 4.99 -1.68 -11.87
C VAL A 68 4.74 -3.16 -11.53
N PHE A 69 4.71 -4.04 -12.52
CA PHE A 69 4.54 -5.49 -12.32
C PHE A 69 5.84 -6.24 -11.95
N ARG A 70 6.95 -5.52 -11.87
CA ARG A 70 8.26 -6.01 -11.38
C ARG A 70 8.82 -5.10 -10.29
N LEU A 71 7.98 -4.39 -9.58
CA LEU A 71 8.33 -3.45 -8.52
C LEU A 71 9.15 -4.11 -7.40
N ALA A 72 8.86 -5.39 -7.08
CA ALA A 72 9.65 -6.16 -6.12
C ALA A 72 11.13 -6.24 -6.46
N GLU A 73 11.53 -6.17 -7.73
CA GLU A 73 12.93 -6.19 -8.11
C GLU A 73 13.67 -4.93 -7.60
N SER A 74 13.02 -3.75 -7.71
CA SER A 74 13.58 -2.49 -7.19
C SER A 74 13.70 -2.53 -5.65
N TYR A 75 12.67 -3.03 -4.95
CA TYR A 75 12.71 -3.20 -3.50
C TYR A 75 13.78 -4.21 -3.06
N ASN A 76 13.87 -5.35 -3.72
CA ASN A 76 14.84 -6.40 -3.39
C ASN A 76 16.27 -6.00 -3.76
N ARG A 77 16.46 -5.21 -4.82
CA ARG A 77 17.76 -4.61 -5.13
C ARG A 77 18.23 -3.70 -4.00
N ALA A 78 17.35 -2.84 -3.48
CA ALA A 78 17.66 -2.00 -2.33
C ALA A 78 17.90 -2.83 -1.06
N LEU A 79 17.08 -3.86 -0.81
CA LEU A 79 17.25 -4.77 0.33
C LEU A 79 18.62 -5.49 0.29
N GLY A 80 19.07 -5.92 -0.89
CA GLY A 80 20.38 -6.53 -1.09
C GLY A 80 21.56 -5.58 -0.82
N MET A 81 21.34 -4.27 -0.93
CA MET A 81 22.33 -3.23 -0.64
C MET A 81 22.27 -2.74 0.81
N ALA A 82 21.17 -3.03 1.52
CA ALA A 82 20.91 -2.56 2.88
C ALA A 82 21.88 -3.21 3.90
N ARG A 83 22.40 -2.38 4.80
CA ARG A 83 23.34 -2.77 5.86
C ARG A 83 22.74 -2.70 7.26
N GLY A 84 21.62 -1.99 7.41
CA GLY A 84 20.91 -1.83 8.68
C GLY A 84 20.21 -3.11 9.13
N ASP A 85 20.01 -3.25 10.43
CA ASP A 85 19.25 -4.35 11.02
C ASP A 85 17.73 -4.18 10.78
N PHE A 86 17.31 -2.97 10.52
CA PHE A 86 15.92 -2.61 10.22
C PHE A 86 15.81 -2.01 8.82
N ILE A 87 14.70 -2.35 8.16
CA ILE A 87 14.31 -1.80 6.86
C ILE A 87 13.08 -0.92 7.06
N ALA A 88 13.18 0.34 6.67
CA ALA A 88 12.04 1.25 6.63
C ALA A 88 11.66 1.57 5.17
N VAL A 89 10.36 1.60 4.87
CA VAL A 89 9.86 1.83 3.51
C VAL A 89 9.42 3.27 3.35
N LEU A 90 9.95 3.95 2.33
CA LEU A 90 9.57 5.31 1.95
C LEU A 90 9.59 5.44 0.43
N GLU A 91 8.46 5.45 -0.23
CA GLU A 91 8.37 5.68 -1.67
C GLU A 91 8.73 7.13 -2.03
N GLY A 92 9.28 7.35 -3.23
CA GLY A 92 9.88 8.64 -3.60
C GLY A 92 8.91 9.82 -3.72
N ASP A 93 7.60 9.59 -3.66
CA ASP A 93 6.52 10.58 -3.65
C ASP A 93 5.97 10.88 -2.23
N ASP A 94 6.38 10.12 -1.22
CA ASP A 94 5.94 10.21 0.16
C ASP A 94 6.90 11.02 1.05
N ALA A 95 6.53 11.21 2.32
CA ALA A 95 7.38 11.89 3.31
C ALA A 95 7.12 11.36 4.74
N TRP A 96 8.03 11.67 5.67
CA TRP A 96 7.95 11.27 7.07
C TRP A 96 7.89 12.46 8.04
N PRO A 97 7.22 12.28 9.20
CA PRO A 97 7.43 13.17 10.35
C PRO A 97 8.85 12.95 10.93
N PRO A 98 9.42 13.96 11.64
CA PRO A 98 10.83 13.95 12.04
C PRO A 98 11.21 12.87 13.07
N ASP A 99 10.28 12.37 13.83
CA ASP A 99 10.50 11.42 14.92
C ASP A 99 10.07 9.98 14.63
N LYS A 100 9.81 9.65 13.35
CA LYS A 100 9.34 8.32 12.94
C LYS A 100 10.32 7.20 13.31
N LEU A 101 11.60 7.34 12.93
CA LEU A 101 12.59 6.28 13.14
C LEU A 101 12.81 6.02 14.63
N GLU A 102 12.98 7.07 15.42
CA GLU A 102 13.18 6.98 16.87
C GLU A 102 11.96 6.33 17.56
N THR A 103 10.75 6.77 17.20
CA THR A 103 9.50 6.21 17.74
C THR A 103 9.39 4.70 17.49
N GLN A 104 9.76 4.22 16.31
CA GLN A 104 9.61 2.81 15.96
C GLN A 104 10.72 1.92 16.51
N LEU A 105 11.96 2.41 16.57
CA LEU A 105 13.09 1.63 17.10
C LEU A 105 12.84 1.16 18.54
N GLY A 106 12.21 1.97 19.38
CA GLY A 106 11.85 1.60 20.75
C GLY A 106 10.91 0.39 20.88
N LEU A 107 10.24 -0.02 19.79
CA LEU A 107 9.30 -1.13 19.81
C LEU A 107 9.94 -2.50 19.57
N PHE A 108 11.14 -2.53 19.02
CA PHE A 108 11.82 -3.77 18.65
C PHE A 108 12.65 -4.40 19.76
N GLY A 109 12.56 -3.92 21.00
CA GLY A 109 13.33 -4.40 22.14
C GLY A 109 13.08 -5.86 22.54
N SER A 110 11.85 -6.39 22.39
CA SER A 110 11.54 -7.82 22.53
C SER A 110 11.66 -8.51 21.17
N GLY A 111 12.33 -9.67 21.10
CA GLY A 111 12.73 -10.36 19.86
C GLY A 111 11.62 -10.69 18.86
N ASP A 112 10.36 -10.80 19.30
CA ASP A 112 9.24 -11.32 18.49
C ASP A 112 8.61 -10.30 17.52
N CYS A 113 8.88 -8.98 17.71
CA CYS A 113 8.40 -7.96 16.81
C CYS A 113 9.17 -7.97 15.50
N VAL A 114 8.53 -8.32 14.39
CA VAL A 114 9.15 -8.34 13.04
C VAL A 114 8.78 -7.11 12.21
N LEU A 115 7.65 -6.44 12.52
CA LEU A 115 7.19 -5.25 11.81
C LEU A 115 6.50 -4.29 12.76
N SER A 116 6.78 -3.00 12.62
CA SER A 116 6.01 -1.92 13.25
C SER A 116 5.42 -0.98 12.21
N TRP A 117 4.25 -0.41 12.50
CA TRP A 117 3.51 0.48 11.62
C TRP A 117 2.57 1.40 12.40
N GLY A 118 2.01 2.40 11.74
CA GLY A 118 1.08 3.33 12.36
C GLY A 118 0.17 4.02 11.35
N PHE A 119 -0.41 5.14 11.73
CA PHE A 119 -1.21 5.96 10.82
C PHE A 119 -0.35 6.70 9.82
N ALA A 120 -0.94 6.99 8.65
CA ALA A 120 -0.39 7.95 7.69
C ALA A 120 -1.39 9.07 7.42
N ASP A 121 -0.89 10.31 7.38
CA ASP A 121 -1.64 11.40 6.77
C ASP A 121 -1.74 11.17 5.26
N VAL A 122 -2.92 11.38 4.71
CA VAL A 122 -3.12 11.47 3.26
C VAL A 122 -2.91 12.91 2.85
N ILE A 123 -1.98 13.15 1.92
CA ILE A 123 -1.68 14.50 1.40
C ILE A 123 -1.89 14.55 -0.11
N ASP A 124 -2.25 15.72 -0.63
CA ASP A 124 -2.33 15.94 -2.07
C ASP A 124 -0.94 16.27 -2.69
N ARG A 125 -0.91 16.51 -4.01
CA ARG A 125 0.32 16.88 -4.71
C ARG A 125 1.00 18.16 -4.17
N ASN A 126 0.27 19.02 -3.47
CA ASN A 126 0.72 20.30 -2.92
C ASN A 126 0.92 20.22 -1.39
N ASP A 127 1.03 19.01 -0.83
CA ASP A 127 1.21 18.76 0.60
C ASP A 127 0.02 19.12 1.51
N ARG A 128 -1.14 19.44 0.94
CA ARG A 128 -2.33 19.70 1.74
C ARG A 128 -2.88 18.38 2.29
N ARG A 129 -3.10 18.35 3.60
CA ARG A 129 -3.70 17.20 4.28
C ARG A 129 -5.15 17.00 3.87
N LEU A 130 -5.48 15.78 3.47
CA LEU A 130 -6.81 15.35 3.04
C LEU A 130 -7.50 14.44 4.07
N GLY A 131 -6.74 13.71 4.89
CA GLY A 131 -7.28 12.75 5.86
C GLY A 131 -6.20 11.90 6.50
N VAL A 132 -6.61 10.80 7.13
CA VAL A 132 -5.74 9.81 7.78
C VAL A 132 -6.12 8.41 7.34
N ILE A 133 -5.13 7.56 7.13
CA ILE A 133 -5.29 6.13 6.84
C ILE A 133 -4.46 5.26 7.80
N PRO A 134 -4.98 4.06 8.14
CA PRO A 134 -6.38 3.68 7.99
C PRO A 134 -7.30 4.62 8.77
N ALA A 135 -8.55 4.73 8.36
CA ALA A 135 -9.48 5.59 9.08
C ALA A 135 -9.63 5.09 10.53
N PRO A 136 -9.43 5.91 11.56
CA PRO A 136 -9.39 5.46 12.95
C PRO A 136 -10.64 4.69 13.41
N HIS A 137 -11.83 5.06 12.92
CA HIS A 137 -13.09 4.37 13.22
C HIS A 137 -13.28 3.03 12.48
N LYS A 138 -12.35 2.67 11.58
CA LYS A 138 -12.35 1.39 10.84
C LYS A 138 -11.17 0.51 11.25
N MET A 139 -10.49 0.85 12.35
CA MET A 139 -9.36 0.07 12.83
C MET A 139 -9.84 -1.32 13.27
N PRO A 140 -9.18 -2.39 12.81
CA PRO A 140 -9.41 -3.71 13.36
C PRO A 140 -8.91 -3.78 14.82
N ASP A 141 -9.42 -4.75 15.56
CA ASP A 141 -8.80 -5.11 16.82
C ASP A 141 -7.44 -5.77 16.51
N PHE A 142 -6.36 -5.12 16.91
CA PHE A 142 -4.99 -5.61 16.71
C PHE A 142 -4.53 -6.59 17.81
N ARG A 143 -5.43 -6.95 18.72
CA ARG A 143 -5.15 -8.01 19.68
C ARG A 143 -5.26 -9.38 19.00
N GLY A 144 -4.33 -10.25 19.28
CA GLY A 144 -4.25 -11.58 18.69
C GLY A 144 -3.46 -11.62 17.36
N ASP A 145 -3.66 -12.68 16.58
CA ASP A 145 -2.92 -12.92 15.35
C ASP A 145 -3.30 -11.90 14.26
N GLN A 146 -2.31 -11.17 13.77
CA GLN A 146 -2.47 -10.18 12.69
C GLN A 146 -3.06 -10.75 11.40
N MET A 147 -3.00 -12.07 11.20
CA MET A 147 -3.66 -12.73 10.08
C MET A 147 -5.19 -12.52 10.08
N ASN A 148 -5.82 -12.29 11.24
CA ASN A 148 -7.25 -12.03 11.32
C ASN A 148 -7.69 -10.79 10.52
N TYR A 149 -6.85 -9.75 10.43
CA TYR A 149 -7.17 -8.59 9.61
C TYR A 149 -6.48 -8.64 8.23
N LEU A 150 -5.27 -9.18 8.13
CA LEU A 150 -4.55 -9.25 6.85
C LEU A 150 -5.22 -10.19 5.84
N LEU A 151 -5.90 -11.25 6.28
CA LEU A 151 -6.64 -12.14 5.37
C LEU A 151 -7.93 -11.52 4.79
N VAL A 152 -8.32 -10.34 5.25
CA VAL A 152 -9.51 -9.64 4.74
C VAL A 152 -9.20 -8.28 4.13
N ALA A 153 -8.16 -7.59 4.61
CA ALA A 153 -7.75 -6.28 4.10
C ALA A 153 -6.29 -5.97 4.46
N ASN A 154 -5.67 -5.04 3.74
CA ASN A 154 -4.40 -4.44 4.13
C ASN A 154 -4.66 -3.07 4.81
N PRO A 155 -4.66 -2.98 6.14
CA PRO A 155 -4.77 -1.69 6.82
C PRO A 155 -3.43 -0.95 6.96
N ILE A 156 -2.32 -1.55 6.54
CA ILE A 156 -0.96 -1.09 6.82
C ILE A 156 -0.46 -0.19 5.69
N PRO A 157 -0.36 1.13 5.88
CA PRO A 157 0.23 2.01 4.89
C PRO A 157 1.73 1.75 4.77
N ALA A 158 2.23 1.43 3.59
CA ALA A 158 3.64 1.06 3.36
C ALA A 158 4.61 2.14 3.87
N VAL A 159 4.28 3.42 3.67
CA VAL A 159 5.07 4.58 4.12
C VAL A 159 5.33 4.60 5.63
N THR A 160 4.52 3.88 6.43
CA THR A 160 4.68 3.84 7.89
C THR A 160 5.52 2.68 8.39
N VAL A 161 5.84 1.71 7.53
CA VAL A 161 6.44 0.44 7.94
C VAL A 161 7.92 0.58 8.28
N MET A 162 8.29 -0.10 9.37
CA MET A 162 9.66 -0.53 9.68
C MET A 162 9.62 -2.03 10.02
N ALA A 163 10.52 -2.81 9.44
CA ALA A 163 10.58 -4.26 9.63
C ALA A 163 12.01 -4.73 9.96
N ARG A 164 12.15 -5.87 10.64
CA ARG A 164 13.46 -6.52 10.80
C ARG A 164 13.98 -6.99 9.43
N ARG A 165 15.22 -6.61 9.10
CA ARG A 165 15.88 -7.05 7.87
C ARG A 165 16.00 -8.58 7.83
N ALA A 166 16.33 -9.23 8.95
CA ALA A 166 16.43 -10.69 9.03
C ALA A 166 15.10 -11.37 8.66
N ALA A 167 13.94 -10.85 9.14
CA ALA A 167 12.63 -11.39 8.80
C ALA A 167 12.25 -11.16 7.33
N LEU A 168 12.65 -10.03 6.73
CA LEU A 168 12.47 -9.85 5.28
C LEU A 168 13.32 -10.83 4.47
N LEU A 169 14.55 -11.11 4.92
CA LEU A 169 15.43 -12.06 4.24
C LEU A 169 14.93 -13.51 4.39
N SER A 170 14.39 -13.91 5.56
CA SER A 170 13.87 -15.27 5.77
C SER A 170 12.70 -15.60 4.85
N ILE A 171 11.85 -14.62 4.52
CA ILE A 171 10.76 -14.81 3.57
C ILE A 171 11.20 -14.68 2.10
N GLY A 172 12.49 -14.45 1.81
CA GLY A 172 13.01 -14.26 0.45
C GLY A 172 12.87 -12.84 -0.10
N GLY A 173 12.69 -11.84 0.77
CA GLY A 173 12.57 -10.42 0.41
C GLY A 173 11.13 -9.97 0.16
N PHE A 174 10.99 -8.81 -0.50
CA PHE A 174 9.69 -8.26 -0.90
C PHE A 174 9.04 -9.12 -1.96
N ARG A 175 7.76 -9.43 -1.77
CA ARG A 175 6.99 -10.35 -2.61
C ARG A 175 6.02 -9.62 -3.51
N GLN A 176 5.92 -10.07 -4.76
CA GLN A 176 4.96 -9.54 -5.72
C GLN A 176 4.41 -10.68 -6.57
N PRO A 177 3.17 -11.11 -6.35
CA PRO A 177 2.53 -12.11 -7.21
C PRO A 177 2.38 -11.61 -8.65
N ALA A 178 2.45 -12.51 -9.62
CA ALA A 178 2.34 -12.16 -11.03
C ALA A 178 1.05 -11.38 -11.33
N GLY A 179 1.18 -10.22 -11.96
CA GLY A 179 0.08 -9.33 -12.33
C GLY A 179 -0.57 -8.57 -11.17
N VAL A 180 0.08 -8.52 -10.00
CA VAL A 180 -0.25 -7.63 -8.88
C VAL A 180 0.72 -6.45 -8.92
N PRO A 181 0.26 -5.17 -8.95
CA PRO A 181 1.14 -4.03 -9.17
C PRO A 181 1.69 -3.41 -7.86
N TYR A 182 1.71 -4.15 -6.77
CA TYR A 182 2.22 -3.69 -5.47
C TYR A 182 2.91 -4.85 -4.72
N VAL A 183 3.78 -4.50 -3.80
CA VAL A 183 4.64 -5.44 -3.04
C VAL A 183 4.29 -5.51 -1.55
N ASP A 184 3.68 -4.46 -1.03
CA ASP A 184 3.41 -4.26 0.40
C ASP A 184 2.54 -5.38 0.97
N TYR A 185 1.32 -5.54 0.50
CA TYR A 185 0.36 -6.50 1.05
C TYR A 185 0.84 -7.97 0.99
N PRO A 186 1.35 -8.50 -0.14
CA PRO A 186 1.91 -9.85 -0.18
C PRO A 186 3.11 -10.04 0.76
N THR A 187 3.92 -8.99 0.94
CA THR A 187 5.06 -9.03 1.85
C THR A 187 4.61 -9.05 3.30
N TRP A 188 3.61 -8.21 3.67
CA TRP A 188 3.09 -8.20 5.04
C TRP A 188 2.43 -9.53 5.41
N LEU A 189 1.70 -10.17 4.51
CA LEU A 189 1.16 -11.52 4.72
C LEU A 189 2.25 -12.54 4.99
N ALA A 190 3.36 -12.48 4.26
CA ALA A 190 4.48 -13.38 4.48
C ALA A 190 5.20 -13.09 5.82
N LEU A 191 5.46 -11.81 6.13
CA LEU A 191 6.07 -11.42 7.41
C LEU A 191 5.21 -11.77 8.61
N ALA A 192 3.88 -11.77 8.48
CA ALA A 192 2.95 -12.18 9.52
C ALA A 192 3.09 -13.66 9.90
N MET A 193 3.81 -14.46 9.11
CA MET A 193 4.18 -15.84 9.47
C MET A 193 5.42 -15.91 10.34
N GLU A 194 6.27 -14.87 10.32
CA GLU A 194 7.59 -14.87 10.97
C GLU A 194 7.54 -14.31 12.41
N GLY A 195 6.55 -13.50 12.76
CA GLY A 195 6.47 -12.91 14.09
C GLY A 195 5.36 -11.87 14.25
N GLU A 196 5.44 -11.10 15.33
CA GLU A 196 4.42 -10.12 15.72
C GLU A 196 4.54 -8.79 14.96
N PHE A 197 3.39 -8.16 14.73
CA PHE A 197 3.30 -6.79 14.24
C PHE A 197 2.91 -5.85 15.38
N ARG A 198 3.56 -4.70 15.48
CA ARG A 198 3.24 -3.68 16.47
C ARG A 198 2.69 -2.43 15.84
N PHE A 199 1.47 -2.11 16.24
CA PHE A 199 0.82 -0.86 15.86
C PHE A 199 1.20 0.27 16.81
N VAL A 200 1.49 1.44 16.24
CA VAL A 200 1.75 2.70 16.96
C VAL A 200 0.61 3.66 16.70
N ASN A 201 -0.09 4.08 17.74
CA ASN A 201 -1.16 5.09 17.62
C ASN A 201 -0.59 6.50 17.38
N LYS A 202 0.13 6.65 16.25
CA LYS A 202 0.78 7.90 15.85
C LYS A 202 0.83 8.01 14.32
N ILE A 203 0.87 9.22 13.79
CA ILE A 203 1.18 9.46 12.38
C ILE A 203 2.67 9.19 12.19
N LEU A 204 2.99 8.19 11.37
CA LEU A 204 4.35 7.75 11.06
C LEU A 204 4.74 8.00 9.60
N GLY A 205 3.82 8.49 8.78
CA GLY A 205 4.07 8.76 7.37
C GLY A 205 3.07 9.75 6.79
N GLN A 206 3.43 10.29 5.63
CA GLN A 206 2.57 11.12 4.80
C GLN A 206 2.48 10.45 3.43
N TRP A 207 1.35 9.81 3.17
CA TRP A 207 1.04 9.15 1.90
C TRP A 207 0.47 10.16 0.92
N ARG A 208 1.14 10.35 -0.20
CA ARG A 208 0.72 11.31 -1.23
C ARG A 208 -0.27 10.70 -2.19
N THR A 209 -1.27 11.48 -2.60
CA THR A 209 -2.22 11.12 -3.65
C THR A 209 -2.06 12.02 -4.87
N HIS A 210 -1.88 11.39 -6.04
CA HIS A 210 -1.81 12.06 -7.33
C HIS A 210 -2.23 11.12 -8.47
N GLY A 211 -2.54 11.69 -9.66
CA GLY A 211 -3.14 10.91 -10.76
C GLY A 211 -2.23 9.85 -11.41
N ALA A 212 -0.92 9.90 -11.18
CA ALA A 212 0.05 8.95 -11.74
C ALA A 212 0.38 7.77 -10.81
N GLN A 213 -0.30 7.64 -9.66
CA GLN A 213 -0.06 6.55 -8.73
C GLN A 213 -0.50 5.19 -9.28
N VAL A 214 0.24 4.15 -8.88
CA VAL A 214 -0.08 2.76 -9.17
C VAL A 214 -1.50 2.39 -8.72
N THR A 215 -1.89 2.83 -7.53
CA THR A 215 -3.20 2.54 -6.94
C THR A 215 -4.38 3.18 -7.68
N ALA A 216 -4.15 4.23 -8.45
CA ALA A 216 -5.18 4.84 -9.31
C ALA A 216 -5.59 3.92 -10.47
N GLY A 217 -4.71 3.03 -10.92
CA GLY A 217 -4.89 2.08 -12.02
C GLY A 217 -5.40 0.69 -11.64
N LEU A 218 -5.70 0.43 -10.36
CA LEU A 218 -6.15 -0.90 -9.92
C LEU A 218 -7.45 -1.31 -10.63
N ASP A 219 -7.44 -2.50 -11.21
CA ASP A 219 -8.59 -3.08 -11.89
C ASP A 219 -9.13 -4.34 -11.17
N VAL A 220 -10.26 -4.85 -11.67
CA VAL A 220 -10.94 -6.02 -11.10
C VAL A 220 -10.07 -7.29 -11.19
N ALA A 221 -9.24 -7.42 -12.25
CA ALA A 221 -8.38 -8.59 -12.42
C ALA A 221 -7.26 -8.61 -11.36
N MET A 222 -6.68 -7.45 -11.05
CA MET A 222 -5.67 -7.32 -9.99
C MET A 222 -6.25 -7.67 -8.62
N VAL A 223 -7.49 -7.21 -8.32
CA VAL A 223 -8.19 -7.57 -7.08
C VAL A 223 -8.44 -9.08 -6.99
N ARG A 224 -8.85 -9.72 -8.09
CA ARG A 224 -9.02 -11.18 -8.13
C ARG A 224 -7.72 -11.91 -7.80
N ARG A 225 -6.61 -11.55 -8.45
CA ARG A 225 -5.30 -12.18 -8.21
C ARG A 225 -4.85 -12.04 -6.75
N MET A 226 -5.08 -10.87 -6.15
CA MET A 226 -4.78 -10.68 -4.73
C MET A 226 -5.67 -11.54 -3.83
N ASN A 227 -6.97 -11.63 -4.14
CA ASN A 227 -7.90 -12.51 -3.43
C ASN A 227 -7.48 -13.99 -3.51
N ASP A 228 -7.01 -14.45 -4.67
CA ASP A 228 -6.46 -15.80 -4.84
C ASP A 228 -5.22 -16.01 -3.96
N CYS A 229 -4.37 -14.99 -3.85
CA CYS A 229 -3.22 -15.00 -2.93
C CYS A 229 -3.66 -15.14 -1.46
N LEU A 230 -4.70 -14.40 -1.01
CA LEU A 230 -5.23 -14.50 0.35
C LEU A 230 -5.72 -15.92 0.68
N VAL A 231 -6.45 -16.54 -0.26
CA VAL A 231 -6.93 -17.92 -0.11
C VAL A 231 -5.75 -18.89 -0.03
N SER A 232 -4.76 -18.74 -0.90
CA SER A 232 -3.56 -19.58 -0.91
C SER A 232 -2.77 -19.47 0.40
N VAL A 233 -2.61 -18.25 0.93
CA VAL A 233 -1.97 -18.02 2.23
C VAL A 233 -2.75 -18.71 3.34
N PHE A 234 -4.08 -18.54 3.40
CA PHE A 234 -4.90 -19.23 4.40
C PHE A 234 -4.78 -20.75 4.27
N ASP A 235 -4.84 -21.28 3.06
CA ASP A 235 -4.78 -22.74 2.82
C ASP A 235 -3.42 -23.32 3.25
N SER A 236 -2.33 -22.55 3.15
CA SER A 236 -0.97 -22.93 3.59
C SER A 236 -0.76 -22.88 5.10
N LEU A 237 -1.63 -22.23 5.88
CA LEU A 237 -1.51 -22.19 7.33
C LEU A 237 -1.67 -23.59 7.96
N GLY A 238 -0.85 -23.90 8.96
CA GLY A 238 -0.97 -25.12 9.75
C GLY A 238 -2.31 -25.22 10.54
N PRO A 239 -2.76 -26.43 10.88
CA PRO A 239 -4.05 -26.63 11.57
C PRO A 239 -4.17 -25.85 12.88
N GLU A 240 -3.09 -25.76 13.66
CA GLU A 240 -3.08 -25.02 14.94
C GLU A 240 -3.33 -23.54 14.72
N ARG A 241 -2.60 -22.93 13.77
CA ARG A 241 -2.77 -21.52 13.49
C ARG A 241 -4.17 -21.21 12.94
N LYS A 242 -4.71 -22.09 12.07
CA LYS A 242 -6.11 -21.97 11.59
C LYS A 242 -7.12 -21.99 12.73
N ARG A 243 -6.92 -22.84 13.75
CA ARG A 243 -7.80 -22.87 14.95
C ARG A 243 -7.73 -21.60 15.80
N GLY A 244 -6.57 -20.94 15.82
CA GLY A 244 -6.38 -19.66 16.53
C GLY A 244 -6.98 -18.45 15.84
N LEU A 245 -7.36 -18.56 14.55
CA LEU A 245 -7.98 -17.46 13.80
C LEU A 245 -9.47 -17.33 14.13
N SER A 246 -9.95 -16.10 14.17
CA SER A 246 -11.40 -15.79 14.25
C SER A 246 -12.11 -15.90 12.90
N LEU A 247 -11.37 -16.21 11.81
CA LEU A 247 -11.83 -16.29 10.44
C LEU A 247 -11.81 -17.71 9.91
N THR A 248 -12.83 -18.05 9.13
CA THR A 248 -12.86 -19.29 8.35
C THR A 248 -12.53 -19.01 6.88
N ARG A 249 -12.20 -20.07 6.14
CA ARG A 249 -12.02 -19.97 4.67
C ARG A 249 -13.26 -19.38 3.97
N ARG A 250 -14.46 -19.70 4.49
CA ARG A 250 -15.73 -19.17 3.96
C ARG A 250 -15.83 -17.65 4.16
N ASP A 251 -15.36 -17.12 5.28
CA ASP A 251 -15.37 -15.69 5.55
C ASP A 251 -14.43 -14.94 4.61
N ILE A 252 -13.24 -15.50 4.34
CA ILE A 252 -12.29 -14.95 3.37
C ILE A 252 -12.91 -14.92 1.96
N LEU A 253 -13.50 -16.03 1.51
CA LEU A 253 -14.16 -16.09 0.20
C LEU A 253 -15.30 -15.07 0.08
N ARG A 254 -16.13 -14.95 1.12
CA ARG A 254 -17.21 -13.94 1.17
C ARG A 254 -16.68 -12.52 1.12
N ASN A 255 -15.56 -12.25 1.80
CA ASN A 255 -14.89 -10.95 1.75
C ASN A 255 -14.32 -10.68 0.35
N ASN A 256 -13.71 -11.68 -0.28
CA ASN A 256 -13.19 -11.60 -1.64
C ASN A 256 -14.27 -11.25 -2.67
N GLU A 257 -15.46 -11.85 -2.56
CA GLU A 257 -16.61 -11.48 -3.39
C GLU A 257 -17.01 -10.01 -3.22
N ARG A 258 -17.00 -9.51 -1.97
CA ARG A 258 -17.28 -8.10 -1.68
C ARG A 258 -16.22 -7.17 -2.25
N ASN A 259 -14.94 -7.54 -2.17
CA ASN A 259 -13.84 -6.78 -2.74
C ASN A 259 -13.96 -6.67 -4.27
N ILE A 260 -14.29 -7.79 -4.94
CA ILE A 260 -14.53 -7.83 -6.38
C ILE A 260 -15.73 -6.95 -6.76
N ALA A 261 -16.82 -7.04 -6.00
CA ALA A 261 -18.00 -6.21 -6.24
C ALA A 261 -17.70 -4.71 -6.10
N SER A 262 -16.93 -4.33 -5.05
CA SER A 262 -16.50 -2.94 -4.84
C SER A 262 -15.61 -2.44 -5.99
N ALA A 263 -14.63 -3.23 -6.40
CA ALA A 263 -13.73 -2.91 -7.51
C ALA A 263 -14.50 -2.80 -8.84
N SER A 264 -15.48 -3.69 -9.07
CA SER A 264 -16.33 -3.66 -10.25
C SER A 264 -17.21 -2.40 -10.28
N LEU A 265 -17.81 -2.02 -9.16
CA LEU A 265 -18.58 -0.76 -9.07
C LEU A 265 -17.69 0.45 -9.37
N ARG A 266 -16.51 0.53 -8.74
CA ARG A 266 -15.56 1.61 -8.99
C ARG A 266 -15.16 1.68 -10.47
N ARG A 267 -14.84 0.54 -11.08
CA ARG A 267 -14.48 0.48 -12.51
C ARG A 267 -15.64 0.90 -13.39
N GLY A 268 -16.86 0.45 -13.09
CA GLY A 268 -18.08 0.87 -13.82
C GLY A 268 -18.28 2.38 -13.80
N ARG A 269 -18.07 3.02 -12.65
CA ARG A 269 -18.15 4.48 -12.49
C ARG A 269 -17.05 5.21 -13.28
N ILE A 270 -15.83 4.71 -13.27
CA ILE A 270 -14.73 5.26 -14.10
C ILE A 270 -15.07 5.18 -15.60
N GLU A 271 -15.60 4.06 -16.06
CA GLU A 271 -16.00 3.91 -17.47
C GLU A 271 -17.19 4.83 -17.82
N MET A 272 -18.08 5.12 -16.87
CA MET A 272 -19.18 6.10 -17.03
C MET A 272 -18.64 7.52 -17.23
N LEU A 273 -17.65 7.95 -16.43
CA LEU A 273 -17.00 9.24 -16.58
C LEU A 273 -16.29 9.41 -17.93
N LYS A 274 -15.89 8.30 -18.55
CA LYS A 274 -15.31 8.24 -19.89
C LYS A 274 -16.36 8.11 -20.99
N SER A 275 -17.63 8.22 -20.64
CA SER A 275 -18.78 8.00 -21.56
C SER A 275 -18.79 6.60 -22.20
N ASN A 276 -18.12 5.63 -21.59
CA ASN A 276 -18.09 4.25 -22.07
C ASN A 276 -19.22 3.41 -21.44
N TRP A 277 -20.46 3.75 -21.81
CA TRP A 277 -21.68 3.23 -21.20
C TRP A 277 -21.79 1.70 -21.23
N LYS A 278 -21.35 1.06 -22.33
CA LYS A 278 -21.37 -0.40 -22.47
C LYS A 278 -20.46 -1.09 -21.44
N LYS A 279 -19.23 -0.60 -21.30
CA LYS A 279 -18.30 -1.13 -20.29
C LYS A 279 -18.75 -0.79 -18.87
N SER A 280 -19.29 0.41 -18.65
CA SER A 280 -19.87 0.79 -17.36
C SER A 280 -20.95 -0.22 -16.93
N ARG A 281 -21.93 -0.52 -17.81
CA ARG A 281 -22.97 -1.53 -17.54
C ARG A 281 -22.40 -2.90 -17.22
N PHE A 282 -21.41 -3.37 -17.98
CA PHE A 282 -20.77 -4.65 -17.75
C PHE A 282 -20.23 -4.78 -16.33
N TYR A 283 -19.44 -3.81 -15.87
CA TYR A 283 -18.86 -3.83 -14.54
C TYR A 283 -19.90 -3.63 -13.42
N THR A 284 -20.85 -2.75 -13.61
CA THR A 284 -21.89 -2.48 -12.59
C THR A 284 -22.84 -3.67 -12.43
N TRP A 285 -23.13 -4.44 -13.47
CA TRP A 285 -23.85 -5.70 -13.37
C TRP A 285 -23.10 -6.77 -12.58
N GLN A 286 -21.79 -6.88 -12.77
CA GLN A 286 -20.96 -7.78 -11.95
C GLN A 286 -21.02 -7.39 -10.46
N SER A 287 -20.94 -6.11 -10.17
CA SER A 287 -21.04 -5.58 -8.82
C SER A 287 -22.40 -5.84 -8.16
N LEU A 288 -23.49 -5.70 -8.91
CA LEU A 288 -24.86 -5.92 -8.40
C LEU A 288 -25.07 -7.34 -7.87
N ARG A 289 -24.46 -8.35 -8.48
CA ARG A 289 -24.63 -9.78 -8.13
C ARG A 289 -24.00 -10.17 -6.80
N ALA A 290 -22.87 -9.57 -6.44
CA ALA A 290 -22.05 -10.02 -5.31
C ALA A 290 -21.88 -8.97 -4.19
N GLY A 291 -22.40 -7.74 -4.38
CA GLY A 291 -22.22 -6.63 -3.44
C GLY A 291 -23.06 -6.70 -2.19
N THR A 292 -22.64 -5.93 -1.16
CA THR A 292 -23.51 -5.59 -0.01
C THR A 292 -24.73 -4.79 -0.46
N ALA A 293 -25.73 -4.61 0.42
CA ALA A 293 -26.92 -3.81 0.10
C ALA A 293 -26.56 -2.42 -0.43
N ARG A 294 -25.58 -1.73 0.18
CA ARG A 294 -25.07 -0.44 -0.28
C ARG A 294 -24.46 -0.53 -1.68
N ILE A 295 -23.60 -1.52 -1.93
CA ILE A 295 -22.95 -1.72 -3.24
C ILE A 295 -24.02 -2.03 -4.30
N ARG A 296 -25.01 -2.88 -3.99
CA ARG A 296 -26.10 -3.22 -4.90
C ARG A 296 -26.95 -2.00 -5.27
N LEU A 297 -27.28 -1.16 -4.28
CA LEU A 297 -28.00 0.09 -4.53
C LEU A 297 -27.25 0.99 -5.52
N TRP A 298 -25.96 1.25 -5.24
CA TRP A 298 -25.12 2.07 -6.12
C TRP A 298 -24.92 1.45 -7.51
N SER A 299 -24.85 0.13 -7.60
CA SER A 299 -24.76 -0.58 -8.87
C SER A 299 -26.04 -0.42 -9.68
N ALA A 300 -27.20 -0.57 -9.06
CA ALA A 300 -28.50 -0.37 -9.71
C ALA A 300 -28.67 1.07 -10.22
N LEU A 301 -28.36 2.06 -9.39
CA LEU A 301 -28.38 3.47 -9.79
C LEU A 301 -27.41 3.74 -10.96
N SER A 302 -26.19 3.20 -10.91
CA SER A 302 -25.20 3.35 -11.98
C SER A 302 -25.67 2.68 -13.29
N ILE A 303 -26.36 1.54 -13.22
CA ILE A 303 -26.94 0.87 -14.39
C ILE A 303 -28.01 1.77 -15.01
N LEU A 304 -28.98 2.26 -14.21
CA LEU A 304 -30.04 3.15 -14.69
C LEU A 304 -29.47 4.40 -15.36
N SER A 305 -28.54 5.07 -14.67
CA SER A 305 -27.85 6.28 -15.18
C SER A 305 -27.13 6.04 -16.51
N SER A 306 -26.55 4.84 -16.68
CA SER A 306 -25.85 4.49 -17.92
C SER A 306 -26.77 4.36 -19.13
N TYR A 307 -28.07 4.12 -18.95
CA TYR A 307 -29.06 4.06 -20.04
C TYR A 307 -29.55 5.45 -20.45
N VAL A 308 -29.54 6.39 -19.51
CA VAL A 308 -29.91 7.80 -19.79
C VAL A 308 -28.67 8.69 -20.04
N HIS A 309 -27.50 8.07 -20.09
CA HIS A 309 -26.21 8.74 -20.32
C HIS A 309 -25.91 9.87 -19.32
N LEU A 310 -26.30 9.68 -18.06
CA LEU A 310 -26.04 10.63 -16.98
C LEU A 310 -24.92 10.13 -16.07
N ASP A 311 -24.06 11.05 -15.65
CA ASP A 311 -23.00 10.81 -14.66
C ASP A 311 -23.58 11.03 -13.24
N MET A 312 -23.48 10.00 -12.40
CA MET A 312 -23.95 10.02 -11.01
C MET A 312 -22.88 10.44 -9.99
N GLU A 313 -21.68 10.85 -10.42
CA GLU A 313 -20.59 11.22 -9.50
C GLU A 313 -20.96 12.40 -8.59
N PHE A 314 -21.75 13.35 -9.12
CA PHE A 314 -22.24 14.46 -8.31
C PHE A 314 -23.08 13.98 -7.11
N LEU A 315 -24.00 13.05 -7.32
CA LEU A 315 -24.79 12.46 -6.24
C LEU A 315 -23.95 11.61 -5.29
N ALA A 316 -22.95 10.88 -5.80
CA ALA A 316 -22.03 10.13 -4.97
C ALA A 316 -21.25 11.04 -4.01
N ARG A 317 -20.77 12.19 -4.48
CA ARG A 317 -20.12 13.21 -3.64
C ARG A 317 -21.03 13.71 -2.52
N LEU A 318 -22.28 14.05 -2.85
CA LEU A 318 -23.22 14.59 -1.88
C LEU A 318 -23.63 13.57 -0.81
N LEU A 319 -23.79 12.30 -1.18
CA LEU A 319 -24.40 11.30 -0.30
C LEU A 319 -23.39 10.45 0.48
N THR A 320 -22.15 10.31 -0.01
CA THR A 320 -21.19 9.36 0.58
C THR A 320 -19.82 9.95 0.90
N GLY A 321 -19.51 11.15 0.42
CA GLY A 321 -18.15 11.69 0.43
C GLY A 321 -17.14 10.90 -0.44
N ASP A 322 -17.56 9.75 -0.97
CA ASP A 322 -16.80 8.87 -1.84
C ASP A 322 -16.98 9.30 -3.29
N TYR A 323 -15.93 9.84 -3.92
CA TYR A 323 -15.99 10.22 -5.33
C TYR A 323 -14.76 9.70 -6.09
N ILE A 324 -14.93 9.55 -7.40
CA ILE A 324 -13.82 9.28 -8.31
C ILE A 324 -13.38 10.63 -8.87
N ALA A 325 -12.12 11.02 -8.60
CA ALA A 325 -11.58 12.24 -9.19
C ALA A 325 -11.57 12.14 -10.72
N ARG A 326 -11.97 13.23 -11.39
CA ARG A 326 -11.92 13.35 -12.86
C ARG A 326 -10.48 13.54 -13.34
#